data_91a1405ce82cf6c4bbb5466b9502532c
#
_entry.id   91a1405ce82cf6c4bbb5466b9502532c
#
_cell.length_a   1.000
_cell.length_b   1.000
_cell.length_c   1.000
_cell.angle_alpha   90.00
_cell.angle_beta   90.00
_cell.angle_gamma   90.00
#
_symmetry.space_group_name_H-M   'P 1'
#
loop_
_entity.id
_entity.type
_entity.pdbx_description
1 polymer ?
#
loop_
_entity_poly.entity_id
_entity_poly.type
_entity_poly.pdbx_seq_one_letter_code
_entity_poly.pdbx_strand_id
1 'polypeptide(L)'
;RHLKFSGLRVERSSFGPGDLSAYWSRYERDDARFIDAAGNERRDVFDLRYAGKRAPFDWDVEAMGQTGHVGAASIGAWAFGALGGYTFASLPGTPRLGLQVDGASGDSHPGNGHVGTFNPLFPNGYYFTLAGYTGYSNLIHVKPSLTFKLAPTLTLMTALGFQWRETAADAVYGQGMAVVPGTAGHGSRWTGMYAQLRADWLVSDNVALALEAVHFNVGDSLRALGARNADYVGMEAKFGW
;
A
#
# COMPACT_ATOMS: atom_id res chain seq x y z
N ARG A 1 -20.32 14.86 -12.70
CA ARG A 1 -19.91 13.69 -11.86
C ARG A 1 -20.09 14.09 -10.42
N HIS A 2 -20.88 13.33 -9.71
CA HIS A 2 -21.13 13.54 -8.30
C HIS A 2 -20.26 12.56 -7.50
N LEU A 3 -19.58 13.08 -6.48
CA LEU A 3 -18.80 12.28 -5.55
C LEU A 3 -19.20 12.67 -4.14
N LYS A 4 -19.55 11.67 -3.31
CA LYS A 4 -19.81 11.85 -1.88
C LYS A 4 -18.93 10.91 -1.08
N PHE A 5 -18.47 11.40 0.05
CA PHE A 5 -17.76 10.61 1.04
C PHE A 5 -18.24 11.00 2.43
N SER A 6 -18.58 10.01 3.23
CA SER A 6 -18.97 10.19 4.63
C SER A 6 -18.48 9.02 5.47
N GLY A 7 -18.27 9.21 6.75
CA GLY A 7 -17.82 8.13 7.60
C GLY A 7 -17.81 8.48 9.08
N LEU A 8 -17.53 7.47 9.89
CA LEU A 8 -17.36 7.55 11.32
C LEU A 8 -16.08 6.80 11.68
N ARG A 9 -15.24 7.42 12.50
CA ARG A 9 -14.05 6.81 13.10
C ARG A 9 -14.17 6.79 14.61
N VAL A 10 -13.81 5.66 15.20
CA VAL A 10 -13.69 5.49 16.65
C VAL A 10 -12.26 5.09 16.96
N GLU A 11 -11.68 5.69 17.97
CA GLU A 11 -10.31 5.47 18.37
C GLU A 11 -10.23 5.27 19.88
N ARG A 12 -9.46 4.28 20.31
CA ARG A 12 -9.16 4.02 21.71
C ARG A 12 -7.65 3.95 21.88
N SER A 13 -7.08 5.01 22.45
CA SER A 13 -5.69 5.07 22.84
C SER A 13 -5.42 4.17 24.04
N SER A 14 -4.18 3.66 24.13
CA SER A 14 -3.73 2.81 25.23
C SER A 14 -4.58 1.54 25.42
N PHE A 15 -4.97 0.90 24.32
CA PHE A 15 -5.56 -0.43 24.33
C PHE A 15 -4.43 -1.48 24.45
N GLY A 16 -4.09 -1.85 25.69
CA GLY A 16 -2.87 -2.60 25.97
C GLY A 16 -1.62 -1.79 25.61
N PRO A 17 -0.64 -2.36 24.89
CA PRO A 17 0.58 -1.66 24.47
C PRO A 17 0.42 -0.86 23.17
N GLY A 18 -0.77 -0.62 22.68
CA GLY A 18 -1.03 0.07 21.43
C GLY A 18 -2.34 0.86 21.41
N ASP A 19 -2.66 1.39 20.26
CA ASP A 19 -3.87 2.14 19.96
C ASP A 19 -4.72 1.35 18.97
N LEU A 20 -6.01 1.24 19.27
CA LEU A 20 -6.99 0.58 18.43
C LEU A 20 -7.86 1.64 17.76
N SER A 21 -8.03 1.56 16.44
CA SER A 21 -8.98 2.38 15.71
C SER A 21 -9.83 1.55 14.77
N ALA A 22 -11.08 1.97 14.60
CA ALA A 22 -11.99 1.40 13.62
C ALA A 22 -12.68 2.53 12.89
N TYR A 23 -12.93 2.36 11.60
CA TYR A 23 -13.81 3.27 10.88
C TYR A 23 -14.77 2.53 9.96
N TRP A 24 -15.90 3.16 9.73
CA TRP A 24 -16.79 2.88 8.62
C TRP A 24 -16.87 4.11 7.73
N SER A 25 -16.83 3.92 6.41
CA SER A 25 -17.04 5.00 5.47
C SER A 25 -17.90 4.54 4.30
N ARG A 26 -18.65 5.49 3.72
CA ARG A 26 -19.42 5.34 2.51
C ARG A 26 -18.90 6.25 1.44
N TYR A 27 -18.59 5.66 0.30
CA TYR A 27 -18.18 6.34 -0.91
C TYR A 27 -19.22 6.14 -1.99
N GLU A 28 -19.64 7.23 -2.63
CA GLU A 28 -20.60 7.23 -3.75
C GLU A 28 -20.00 8.02 -4.90
N ARG A 29 -20.10 7.46 -6.10
CA ARG A 29 -19.56 8.08 -7.33
C ARG A 29 -20.43 7.73 -8.53
N ASP A 30 -20.76 8.75 -9.35
CA ASP A 30 -21.39 8.53 -10.63
C ASP A 30 -20.38 8.04 -11.67
N ASP A 31 -20.87 7.26 -12.65
CA ASP A 31 -20.11 6.80 -13.81
C ASP A 31 -18.81 6.08 -13.48
N ALA A 32 -18.79 5.27 -12.43
CA ALA A 32 -17.66 4.41 -12.10
C ALA A 32 -17.42 3.38 -13.21
N ARG A 33 -16.15 3.06 -13.45
CA ARG A 33 -15.74 2.03 -14.41
C ARG A 33 -14.67 1.14 -13.79
N PHE A 34 -14.93 -0.14 -13.82
CA PHE A 34 -14.04 -1.23 -13.53
C PHE A 34 -13.83 -2.05 -14.81
N ILE A 35 -13.04 -3.11 -14.77
CA ILE A 35 -12.76 -3.92 -15.98
C ILE A 35 -14.05 -4.52 -16.55
N ASP A 36 -14.96 -4.98 -15.70
CA ASP A 36 -16.16 -5.74 -16.05
C ASP A 36 -17.46 -5.16 -15.44
N ALA A 37 -17.38 -4.00 -14.79
CA ALA A 37 -18.55 -3.33 -14.21
C ALA A 37 -18.51 -1.84 -14.46
N ALA A 38 -19.68 -1.24 -14.73
CA ALA A 38 -19.82 0.19 -14.91
C ALA A 38 -21.17 0.68 -14.39
N GLY A 39 -21.23 1.94 -13.97
CA GLY A 39 -22.44 2.59 -13.45
C GLY A 39 -22.16 3.37 -12.18
N ASN A 40 -23.24 3.72 -11.48
CA ASN A 40 -23.10 4.41 -10.20
C ASN A 40 -22.54 3.45 -9.16
N GLU A 41 -21.49 3.90 -8.45
CA GLU A 41 -20.84 3.15 -7.39
C GLU A 41 -21.32 3.63 -6.03
N ARG A 42 -21.69 2.67 -5.18
CA ARG A 42 -21.85 2.87 -3.76
C ARG A 42 -21.05 1.80 -3.03
N ARG A 43 -20.08 2.23 -2.24
CA ARG A 43 -19.15 1.37 -1.53
C ARG A 43 -19.12 1.71 -0.05
N ASP A 44 -19.37 0.75 0.80
CA ASP A 44 -19.13 0.80 2.22
C ASP A 44 -17.79 0.16 2.52
N VAL A 45 -16.97 0.82 3.34
CA VAL A 45 -15.65 0.34 3.78
C VAL A 45 -15.66 0.22 5.29
N PHE A 46 -15.21 -0.91 5.77
CA PHE A 46 -14.99 -1.20 7.20
C PHE A 46 -13.51 -1.43 7.40
N ASP A 47 -12.96 -0.81 8.43
CA ASP A 47 -11.54 -0.88 8.76
C ASP A 47 -11.34 -1.12 10.25
N LEU A 48 -10.29 -1.87 10.56
CA LEU A 48 -9.79 -2.07 11.90
C LEU A 48 -8.26 -2.01 11.88
N ARG A 49 -7.68 -1.11 12.68
CA ARG A 49 -6.24 -0.94 12.82
C ARG A 49 -5.81 -1.02 14.26
N TYR A 50 -4.71 -1.74 14.51
CA TYR A 50 -4.05 -1.78 15.79
C TYR A 50 -2.55 -1.49 15.62
N ALA A 51 -2.08 -0.38 16.20
CA ALA A 51 -0.69 0.03 16.11
C ALA A 51 -0.11 0.25 17.50
N GLY A 52 1.14 -0.12 17.70
CA GLY A 52 1.76 0.02 19.00
C GLY A 52 3.26 -0.22 19.01
N LYS A 53 3.81 -0.02 20.21
CA LYS A 53 5.23 -0.27 20.47
C LYS A 53 5.42 -0.78 21.89
N ARG A 54 6.12 -1.90 22.01
CA ARG A 54 6.60 -2.44 23.28
C ARG A 54 8.02 -2.98 23.06
N ALA A 55 9.01 -2.21 23.50
CA ALA A 55 10.41 -2.52 23.27
C ALA A 55 10.72 -4.01 23.55
N PRO A 56 11.43 -4.69 22.64
CA PRO A 56 12.10 -4.18 21.43
C PRO A 56 11.22 -4.15 20.17
N PHE A 57 9.94 -4.49 20.26
CA PHE A 57 9.00 -4.63 19.14
C PHE A 57 8.20 -3.35 18.88
N ASP A 58 7.87 -3.12 17.63
CA ASP A 58 6.81 -2.21 17.15
C ASP A 58 5.97 -2.89 16.07
N TRP A 59 4.71 -2.45 15.92
CA TRP A 59 3.77 -3.01 14.93
C TRP A 59 2.72 -1.98 14.53
N ASP A 60 2.18 -2.17 13.33
CA ASP A 60 1.04 -1.47 12.78
C ASP A 60 0.32 -2.43 11.85
N VAL A 61 -0.86 -2.91 12.23
CA VAL A 61 -1.65 -3.87 11.47
C VAL A 61 -3.03 -3.30 11.19
N GLU A 62 -3.48 -3.44 9.96
CA GLU A 62 -4.74 -2.90 9.48
C GLU A 62 -5.43 -3.92 8.57
N ALA A 63 -6.74 -4.05 8.69
CA ALA A 63 -7.56 -4.89 7.83
C ALA A 63 -8.80 -4.15 7.38
N MET A 64 -9.15 -4.26 6.10
CA MET A 64 -10.27 -3.57 5.48
C MET A 64 -11.16 -4.56 4.73
N GLY A 65 -12.47 -4.34 4.84
CA GLY A 65 -13.48 -5.00 4.02
C GLY A 65 -14.30 -3.97 3.26
N GLN A 66 -14.66 -4.29 2.02
CA GLN A 66 -15.49 -3.42 1.16
C GLN A 66 -16.70 -4.18 0.65
N THR A 67 -17.88 -3.53 0.73
CA THR A 67 -19.15 -4.06 0.22
C THR A 67 -19.91 -2.97 -0.54
N GLY A 68 -20.91 -3.36 -1.33
CA GLY A 68 -21.72 -2.39 -2.07
C GLY A 68 -22.04 -2.84 -3.48
N HIS A 69 -22.11 -1.91 -4.42
CA HIS A 69 -22.42 -2.18 -5.82
C HIS A 69 -21.82 -1.15 -6.78
N VAL A 70 -21.61 -1.58 -8.02
CA VAL A 70 -21.30 -0.74 -9.19
C VAL A 70 -22.29 -1.08 -10.30
N GLY A 71 -23.22 -0.16 -10.60
CA GLY A 71 -24.34 -0.50 -11.47
C GLY A 71 -25.12 -1.70 -10.93
N ALA A 72 -25.19 -2.79 -11.70
CA ALA A 72 -25.84 -4.04 -11.32
C ALA A 72 -24.90 -5.03 -10.61
N ALA A 73 -23.57 -4.82 -10.64
CA ALA A 73 -22.60 -5.72 -10.03
C ALA A 73 -22.45 -5.45 -8.54
N SER A 74 -22.38 -6.51 -7.72
CA SER A 74 -22.10 -6.42 -6.29
C SER A 74 -20.61 -6.19 -6.05
N ILE A 75 -20.24 -5.61 -4.90
CA ILE A 75 -18.86 -5.46 -4.45
C ILE A 75 -18.60 -6.36 -3.24
N GLY A 76 -17.47 -7.05 -3.25
CA GLY A 76 -16.94 -7.78 -2.12
C GLY A 76 -15.42 -7.86 -2.22
N ALA A 77 -14.72 -6.97 -1.50
CA ALA A 77 -13.28 -6.86 -1.59
C ALA A 77 -12.64 -6.71 -0.20
N TRP A 78 -11.36 -7.03 -0.12
CA TRP A 78 -10.61 -6.94 1.14
C TRP A 78 -9.19 -6.42 0.90
N ALA A 79 -8.62 -5.84 1.96
CA ALA A 79 -7.19 -5.54 2.03
C ALA A 79 -6.68 -5.73 3.46
N PHE A 80 -5.40 -5.95 3.59
CA PHE A 80 -4.68 -5.88 4.85
C PHE A 80 -3.29 -5.28 4.65
N GLY A 81 -2.77 -4.65 5.69
CA GLY A 81 -1.39 -4.21 5.81
C GLY A 81 -0.85 -4.56 7.19
N ALA A 82 0.37 -5.05 7.25
CA ALA A 82 1.06 -5.36 8.48
C ALA A 82 2.52 -4.89 8.39
N LEU A 83 2.88 -3.95 9.26
CA LEU A 83 4.24 -3.49 9.44
C LEU A 83 4.69 -3.88 10.84
N GLY A 84 5.90 -4.41 10.96
CA GLY A 84 6.45 -4.73 12.27
C GLY A 84 7.96 -4.68 12.26
N GLY A 85 8.54 -4.61 13.46
CA GLY A 85 9.99 -4.63 13.57
C GLY A 85 10.51 -4.93 14.95
N TYR A 86 11.79 -5.28 14.96
CA TYR A 86 12.59 -5.52 16.14
C TYR A 86 13.81 -4.61 16.16
N THR A 87 13.96 -3.81 17.22
CA THR A 87 15.07 -2.88 17.40
C THR A 87 16.12 -3.44 18.35
N PHE A 88 17.36 -3.60 17.87
CA PHE A 88 18.52 -4.01 18.65
C PHE A 88 19.12 -2.81 19.39
N ALA A 89 18.51 -2.42 20.48
CA ALA A 89 18.86 -1.17 21.20
C ALA A 89 20.28 -1.15 21.76
N SER A 90 20.89 -2.32 22.01
CA SER A 90 22.25 -2.47 22.55
C SER A 90 23.35 -2.39 21.47
N LEU A 91 23.00 -2.45 20.19
CA LEU A 91 23.96 -2.41 19.08
C LEU A 91 24.22 -0.97 18.61
N PRO A 92 25.45 -0.65 18.14
CA PRO A 92 25.75 0.63 17.52
C PRO A 92 24.80 0.95 16.36
N GLY A 93 24.32 2.19 16.27
CA GLY A 93 23.35 2.59 15.26
C GLY A 93 21.93 2.05 15.48
N THR A 94 21.67 1.38 16.62
CA THR A 94 20.36 0.81 17.01
C THR A 94 19.61 0.18 15.83
N PRO A 95 20.21 -0.84 15.14
CA PRO A 95 19.61 -1.41 13.95
C PRO A 95 18.20 -1.94 14.23
N ARG A 96 17.29 -1.72 13.29
CA ARG A 96 15.93 -2.27 13.33
C ARG A 96 15.71 -3.16 12.11
N LEU A 97 15.44 -4.43 12.37
CA LEU A 97 14.93 -5.36 11.36
C LEU A 97 13.42 -5.17 11.24
N GLY A 98 12.96 -4.84 10.05
CA GLY A 98 11.56 -4.61 9.76
C GLY A 98 11.01 -5.58 8.72
N LEU A 99 9.70 -5.81 8.78
CA LEU A 99 8.94 -6.53 7.77
C LEU A 99 7.63 -5.79 7.53
N GLN A 100 7.32 -5.58 6.26
CA GLN A 100 6.01 -5.11 5.80
C GLN A 100 5.40 -6.20 4.92
N VAL A 101 4.12 -6.53 5.17
CA VAL A 101 3.34 -7.47 4.36
C VAL A 101 2.00 -6.84 4.07
N ASP A 102 1.64 -6.76 2.81
CA ASP A 102 0.38 -6.17 2.36
C ASP A 102 -0.34 -7.13 1.41
N GLY A 103 -1.66 -7.08 1.45
CA GLY A 103 -2.51 -7.80 0.51
C GLY A 103 -3.76 -6.98 0.18
N ALA A 104 -4.18 -7.05 -1.07
CA ALA A 104 -5.42 -6.45 -1.56
C ALA A 104 -6.03 -7.35 -2.63
N SER A 105 -7.32 -7.64 -2.50
CA SER A 105 -8.03 -8.52 -3.42
C SER A 105 -8.06 -7.99 -4.84
N GLY A 106 -8.00 -8.94 -5.80
CA GLY A 106 -8.38 -8.76 -7.18
C GLY A 106 -9.71 -9.46 -7.48
N ASP A 107 -10.21 -9.32 -8.69
CA ASP A 107 -11.36 -10.07 -9.16
C ASP A 107 -10.92 -11.40 -9.76
N SER A 108 -11.20 -12.50 -9.05
CA SER A 108 -10.82 -13.84 -9.49
C SER A 108 -11.76 -14.43 -10.56
N HIS A 109 -12.92 -13.84 -10.78
CA HIS A 109 -13.95 -14.31 -11.71
C HIS A 109 -14.60 -13.14 -12.47
N PRO A 110 -13.84 -12.39 -13.29
CA PRO A 110 -14.38 -11.26 -14.03
C PRO A 110 -15.61 -11.64 -14.87
N GLY A 111 -16.62 -10.76 -14.91
CA GLY A 111 -17.85 -10.98 -15.67
C GLY A 111 -18.95 -11.76 -14.95
N ASN A 112 -18.77 -12.15 -13.71
CA ASN A 112 -19.77 -12.90 -12.93
C ASN A 112 -20.81 -12.00 -12.22
N GLY A 113 -20.78 -10.69 -12.43
CA GLY A 113 -21.65 -9.71 -11.75
C GLY A 113 -21.18 -9.36 -10.33
N HIS A 114 -19.91 -9.65 -10.01
CA HIS A 114 -19.28 -9.34 -8.74
C HIS A 114 -17.93 -8.67 -8.96
N VAL A 115 -17.66 -7.54 -8.29
CA VAL A 115 -16.39 -6.82 -8.33
C VAL A 115 -15.57 -7.20 -7.10
N GLY A 116 -14.59 -8.08 -7.29
CA GLY A 116 -13.68 -8.54 -6.23
C GLY A 116 -12.49 -7.62 -5.99
N THR A 117 -12.24 -6.68 -6.90
CA THR A 117 -11.07 -5.77 -6.84
C THR A 117 -11.21 -4.74 -5.71
N PHE A 118 -10.25 -4.74 -4.79
CA PHE A 118 -10.15 -3.72 -3.75
C PHE A 118 -9.86 -2.34 -4.36
N ASN A 119 -10.61 -1.33 -3.91
CA ASN A 119 -10.41 0.06 -4.30
C ASN A 119 -9.87 0.85 -3.09
N PRO A 120 -8.63 1.34 -3.12
CA PRO A 120 -8.04 2.10 -2.01
C PRO A 120 -8.65 3.48 -1.80
N LEU A 121 -9.61 3.93 -2.62
CA LEU A 121 -10.31 5.21 -2.62
C LEU A 121 -9.37 6.42 -2.70
N PHE A 122 -8.62 6.72 -1.65
CA PHE A 122 -7.70 7.86 -1.54
C PHE A 122 -6.29 7.36 -1.20
N PRO A 123 -5.58 6.69 -2.14
CA PRO A 123 -4.31 6.05 -1.85
C PRO A 123 -3.22 7.07 -1.56
N ASN A 124 -2.40 6.78 -0.54
CA ASN A 124 -1.14 7.46 -0.35
C ASN A 124 -0.11 6.94 -1.35
N GLY A 125 0.21 7.71 -2.38
CA GLY A 125 1.14 7.32 -3.44
C GLY A 125 2.54 6.92 -2.95
N TYR A 126 2.90 7.23 -1.71
CA TYR A 126 4.24 7.00 -1.12
C TYR A 126 4.29 5.86 -0.09
N TYR A 127 3.25 5.07 0.02
CA TYR A 127 3.15 4.00 1.03
C TYR A 127 4.25 2.93 0.90
N PHE A 128 4.59 2.54 -0.32
CA PHE A 128 5.65 1.56 -0.60
C PHE A 128 7.00 2.23 -0.84
N THR A 129 7.05 3.20 -1.74
CA THR A 129 8.22 3.98 -2.14
C THR A 129 7.78 5.35 -2.66
N LEU A 130 8.67 6.34 -2.67
CA LEU A 130 8.41 7.65 -3.31
C LEU A 130 8.21 7.54 -4.83
N ALA A 131 8.74 6.47 -5.44
CA ALA A 131 8.59 6.21 -6.87
C ALA A 131 7.13 5.98 -7.31
N GLY A 132 6.24 5.52 -6.41
CA GLY A 132 4.83 5.34 -6.70
C GLY A 132 4.51 4.28 -7.76
N TYR A 133 5.38 3.29 -8.00
CA TYR A 133 5.18 2.27 -9.04
C TYR A 133 4.05 1.29 -8.75
N THR A 134 3.66 1.12 -7.49
CA THR A 134 2.74 0.08 -7.06
C THR A 134 1.40 0.67 -6.69
N GLY A 135 0.32 0.12 -7.26
CA GLY A 135 -1.06 0.34 -6.81
C GLY A 135 -1.45 -0.61 -5.69
N TYR A 136 -2.52 -0.29 -4.97
CA TYR A 136 -2.99 -1.04 -3.78
C TYR A 136 -4.11 -2.04 -4.11
N SER A 137 -4.26 -2.44 -5.35
CA SER A 137 -5.34 -3.32 -5.82
C SER A 137 -4.75 -4.57 -6.45
N ASN A 138 -5.38 -5.71 -6.24
CA ASN A 138 -4.90 -7.01 -6.75
C ASN A 138 -3.41 -7.24 -6.45
N LEU A 139 -3.01 -7.08 -5.20
CA LEU A 139 -1.62 -7.03 -4.77
C LEU A 139 -1.35 -7.98 -3.60
N ILE A 140 -0.23 -8.67 -3.67
CA ILE A 140 0.49 -9.24 -2.52
C ILE A 140 1.88 -8.62 -2.52
N HIS A 141 2.30 -8.09 -1.39
CA HIS A 141 3.57 -7.40 -1.24
C HIS A 141 4.28 -7.83 0.05
N VAL A 142 5.58 -8.08 -0.04
CA VAL A 142 6.43 -8.45 1.11
C VAL A 142 7.70 -7.62 1.04
N LYS A 143 8.02 -6.87 2.12
CA LYS A 143 9.19 -5.98 2.16
C LYS A 143 9.96 -6.12 3.46
N PRO A 144 10.98 -7.00 3.53
CA PRO A 144 11.99 -6.94 4.57
C PRO A 144 12.81 -5.65 4.45
N SER A 145 13.21 -5.10 5.60
CA SER A 145 13.99 -3.86 5.67
C SER A 145 14.97 -3.88 6.84
N LEU A 146 16.03 -3.10 6.71
CA LEU A 146 17.00 -2.86 7.75
C LEU A 146 17.23 -1.35 7.88
N THR A 147 17.05 -0.81 9.08
CA THR A 147 17.16 0.61 9.36
C THR A 147 18.25 0.86 10.39
N PHE A 148 19.09 1.87 10.18
CA PHE A 148 20.16 2.28 11.08
C PHE A 148 20.01 3.78 11.42
N LYS A 149 20.28 4.12 12.67
CA LYS A 149 20.52 5.51 13.08
C LYS A 149 22.02 5.80 12.93
N LEU A 150 22.40 6.52 11.88
CA LEU A 150 23.78 6.91 11.62
C LEU A 150 24.21 8.09 12.50
N ALA A 151 23.25 8.95 12.86
CA ALA A 151 23.39 10.07 13.79
C ALA A 151 22.03 10.29 14.50
N PRO A 152 21.98 11.10 15.57
CA PRO A 152 20.69 11.45 16.22
C PRO A 152 19.63 11.99 15.26
N THR A 153 20.08 12.68 14.21
CA THR A 153 19.22 13.32 13.20
C THR A 153 19.19 12.62 11.85
N LEU A 154 19.97 11.53 11.66
CA LEU A 154 20.10 10.86 10.36
C LEU A 154 19.79 9.36 10.49
N THR A 155 18.80 8.90 9.75
CA THR A 155 18.40 7.50 9.65
C THR A 155 18.59 7.00 8.22
N LEU A 156 19.16 5.82 8.06
CA LEU A 156 19.30 5.13 6.78
C LEU A 156 18.47 3.85 6.80
N MET A 157 17.67 3.61 5.77
CA MET A 157 16.91 2.38 5.57
C MET A 157 17.26 1.75 4.22
N THR A 158 17.47 0.44 4.21
CA THR A 158 17.52 -0.38 3.01
C THR A 158 16.41 -1.43 3.06
N ALA A 159 15.80 -1.71 1.91
CA ALA A 159 14.74 -2.70 1.81
C ALA A 159 14.72 -3.41 0.46
N LEU A 160 14.12 -4.59 0.44
CA LEU A 160 13.76 -5.33 -0.77
C LEU A 160 12.25 -5.55 -0.76
N GLY A 161 11.56 -5.11 -1.80
CA GLY A 161 10.13 -5.33 -1.97
C GLY A 161 9.85 -6.37 -3.04
N PHE A 162 9.02 -7.34 -2.74
CA PHE A 162 8.59 -8.41 -3.66
C PHE A 162 7.09 -8.27 -3.90
N GLN A 163 6.66 -8.38 -5.16
CA GLN A 163 5.29 -8.06 -5.54
C GLN A 163 4.69 -9.12 -6.46
N TRP A 164 3.45 -9.49 -6.16
CA TRP A 164 2.62 -10.38 -6.97
C TRP A 164 1.22 -9.79 -7.10
N ARG A 165 0.53 -10.13 -8.17
CA ARG A 165 -0.94 -10.02 -8.19
C ARG A 165 -1.53 -11.02 -7.19
N GLU A 166 -2.62 -10.64 -6.53
CA GLU A 166 -3.40 -11.57 -5.71
C GLU A 166 -4.02 -12.65 -6.63
N THR A 167 -4.58 -12.25 -7.78
CA THR A 167 -5.05 -13.17 -8.83
C THR A 167 -4.56 -12.75 -10.22
N ALA A 168 -4.27 -13.73 -11.08
CA ALA A 168 -3.93 -13.48 -12.49
C ALA A 168 -5.15 -13.18 -13.36
N ALA A 169 -6.36 -13.49 -12.89
CA ALA A 169 -7.61 -13.20 -13.60
C ALA A 169 -7.84 -11.69 -13.73
N ASP A 170 -7.43 -10.92 -12.72
CA ASP A 170 -7.54 -9.46 -12.72
C ASP A 170 -6.23 -8.79 -13.20
N ALA A 171 -6.28 -7.48 -13.44
CA ALA A 171 -5.16 -6.69 -13.94
C ALA A 171 -4.09 -6.41 -12.89
N VAL A 172 -2.91 -5.98 -13.35
CA VAL A 172 -1.97 -5.18 -12.57
C VAL A 172 -2.49 -3.74 -12.50
N TYR A 173 -2.43 -3.14 -11.33
CA TYR A 173 -2.87 -1.76 -11.09
C TYR A 173 -1.70 -0.86 -10.69
N GLY A 174 -1.63 0.31 -11.31
CA GLY A 174 -0.82 1.44 -10.85
C GLY A 174 -1.59 2.31 -9.85
N GLN A 175 -1.03 3.47 -9.53
CA GLN A 175 -1.67 4.45 -8.64
C GLN A 175 -3.05 4.87 -9.17
N GLY A 176 -3.99 5.14 -8.23
CA GLY A 176 -5.34 5.57 -8.58
C GLY A 176 -6.16 4.54 -9.35
N MET A 177 -5.85 3.25 -9.20
CA MET A 177 -6.49 2.14 -9.92
C MET A 177 -6.28 2.19 -11.45
N ALA A 178 -5.19 2.77 -11.90
CA ALA A 178 -4.84 2.76 -13.32
C ALA A 178 -4.50 1.32 -13.76
N VAL A 179 -5.31 0.77 -14.65
CA VAL A 179 -5.12 -0.57 -15.20
C VAL A 179 -3.90 -0.59 -16.11
N VAL A 180 -3.00 -1.56 -15.92
CA VAL A 180 -1.95 -1.86 -16.90
C VAL A 180 -2.55 -2.73 -18.01
N PRO A 181 -2.69 -2.19 -19.25
CA PRO A 181 -3.37 -2.90 -20.32
C PRO A 181 -2.73 -4.25 -20.66
N GLY A 182 -3.55 -5.25 -20.98
CA GLY A 182 -3.07 -6.59 -21.39
C GLY A 182 -2.64 -7.51 -20.23
N THR A 183 -2.81 -7.08 -18.96
CA THR A 183 -2.45 -7.91 -17.81
C THR A 183 -3.61 -8.76 -17.28
N ALA A 184 -4.87 -8.30 -17.41
CA ALA A 184 -6.05 -9.03 -16.94
C ALA A 184 -6.20 -10.37 -17.68
N GLY A 185 -6.29 -11.47 -16.94
CA GLY A 185 -6.42 -12.84 -17.48
C GLY A 185 -5.14 -13.38 -18.15
N HIS A 186 -4.03 -12.63 -18.13
CA HIS A 186 -2.80 -13.02 -18.83
C HIS A 186 -1.57 -12.98 -17.94
N GLY A 187 -0.61 -13.87 -18.24
CA GLY A 187 0.70 -13.92 -17.58
C GLY A 187 0.68 -14.48 -16.16
N SER A 188 1.84 -14.44 -15.51
CA SER A 188 2.03 -14.94 -14.16
C SER A 188 1.53 -13.94 -13.11
N ARG A 189 1.45 -14.37 -11.85
CA ARG A 189 1.17 -13.47 -10.72
C ARG A 189 2.36 -12.57 -10.38
N TRP A 190 3.58 -12.96 -10.69
CA TRP A 190 4.80 -12.22 -10.38
C TRP A 190 4.90 -10.91 -11.17
N THR A 191 4.83 -9.77 -10.46
CA THR A 191 4.91 -8.43 -11.07
C THR A 191 6.28 -7.81 -10.95
N GLY A 192 7.11 -8.24 -10.02
CA GLY A 192 8.49 -7.80 -9.90
C GLY A 192 8.99 -7.62 -8.48
N MET A 193 10.21 -7.12 -8.37
CA MET A 193 10.84 -6.77 -7.10
C MET A 193 11.54 -5.42 -7.21
N TYR A 194 11.77 -4.78 -6.08
CA TYR A 194 12.58 -3.57 -6.03
C TYR A 194 13.56 -3.58 -4.87
N ALA A 195 14.69 -2.89 -5.07
CA ALA A 195 15.61 -2.49 -4.03
C ALA A 195 15.37 -1.01 -3.70
N GLN A 196 15.31 -0.67 -2.42
CA GLN A 196 15.07 0.69 -1.93
C GLN A 196 16.18 1.07 -0.95
N LEU A 197 16.70 2.28 -1.14
CA LEU A 197 17.59 2.95 -0.18
C LEU A 197 16.98 4.30 0.15
N ARG A 198 16.80 4.59 1.45
CA ARG A 198 16.21 5.85 1.92
C ARG A 198 17.02 6.42 3.08
N ALA A 199 17.34 7.70 2.98
CA ALA A 199 17.93 8.48 4.06
C ALA A 199 16.94 9.55 4.50
N ASP A 200 16.61 9.56 5.81
CA ASP A 200 15.77 10.58 6.44
C ASP A 200 16.66 11.41 7.37
N TRP A 201 16.70 12.72 7.12
CA TRP A 201 17.54 13.67 7.84
C TRP A 201 16.73 14.82 8.43
N LEU A 202 16.73 14.92 9.75
CA LEU A 202 16.20 16.07 10.48
C LEU A 202 17.31 17.14 10.51
N VAL A 203 17.24 18.08 9.56
CA VAL A 203 18.24 19.16 9.40
C VAL A 203 18.16 20.17 10.54
N SER A 204 16.93 20.48 10.96
CA SER A 204 16.62 21.34 12.12
C SER A 204 15.25 20.95 12.67
N ASP A 205 14.81 21.56 13.76
CA ASP A 205 13.47 21.33 14.34
C ASP A 205 12.33 21.60 13.34
N ASN A 206 12.60 22.45 12.34
CA ASN A 206 11.61 22.90 11.37
C ASN A 206 11.85 22.36 9.95
N VAL A 207 12.94 21.62 9.70
CA VAL A 207 13.30 21.14 8.36
C VAL A 207 13.68 19.68 8.41
N ALA A 208 12.91 18.84 7.73
CA ALA A 208 13.23 17.44 7.49
C ALA A 208 13.37 17.16 5.99
N LEU A 209 14.41 16.42 5.62
CA LEU A 209 14.68 15.98 4.26
C LEU A 209 14.62 14.45 4.20
N ALA A 210 14.11 13.92 3.09
CA ALA A 210 14.26 12.52 2.75
C ALA A 210 14.79 12.39 1.33
N LEU A 211 15.80 11.52 1.15
CA LEU A 211 16.34 11.13 -0.14
C LEU A 211 16.08 9.64 -0.34
N GLU A 212 15.54 9.28 -1.50
CA GLU A 212 15.23 7.89 -1.81
C GLU A 212 15.72 7.50 -3.19
N ALA A 213 16.35 6.32 -3.29
CA ALA A 213 16.68 5.66 -4.55
C ALA A 213 15.96 4.31 -4.60
N VAL A 214 15.37 3.98 -5.76
CA VAL A 214 14.65 2.72 -6.00
C VAL A 214 15.08 2.16 -7.34
N HIS A 215 15.46 0.88 -7.36
CA HIS A 215 15.64 0.10 -8.59
C HIS A 215 14.55 -0.96 -8.67
N PHE A 216 13.68 -0.90 -9.67
CA PHE A 216 12.59 -1.84 -9.91
C PHE A 216 12.93 -2.83 -11.01
N ASN A 217 12.99 -4.11 -10.67
CA ASN A 217 13.12 -5.22 -11.61
C ASN A 217 11.73 -5.74 -11.97
N VAL A 218 11.35 -5.58 -13.21
CA VAL A 218 10.06 -5.99 -13.76
C VAL A 218 9.94 -7.51 -13.78
N GLY A 219 8.84 -8.03 -13.26
CA GLY A 219 8.49 -9.44 -13.31
C GLY A 219 7.96 -9.89 -14.68
N ASP A 220 7.79 -11.20 -14.82
CA ASP A 220 7.45 -11.81 -16.12
C ASP A 220 6.11 -11.34 -16.68
N SER A 221 5.12 -11.08 -15.81
CA SER A 221 3.80 -10.59 -16.22
C SER A 221 3.84 -9.26 -16.95
N LEU A 222 4.72 -8.36 -16.52
CA LEU A 222 4.90 -7.03 -17.13
C LEU A 222 5.94 -7.05 -18.26
N ARG A 223 6.99 -7.86 -18.12
CA ARG A 223 8.04 -8.02 -19.14
C ARG A 223 7.48 -8.54 -20.45
N ALA A 224 6.53 -9.49 -20.38
CA ALA A 224 5.85 -10.03 -21.56
C ALA A 224 5.07 -8.96 -22.36
N LEU A 225 4.72 -7.83 -21.72
CA LEU A 225 4.06 -6.68 -22.33
C LEU A 225 5.04 -5.57 -22.76
N GLY A 226 6.35 -5.85 -22.74
CA GLY A 226 7.38 -4.90 -23.13
C GLY A 226 7.83 -3.92 -22.04
N ALA A 227 7.36 -4.08 -20.80
CA ALA A 227 7.83 -3.26 -19.69
C ALA A 227 9.32 -3.53 -19.39
N ARG A 228 10.03 -2.50 -18.92
CA ARG A 228 11.46 -2.54 -18.62
C ARG A 228 11.70 -2.20 -17.16
N ASN A 229 12.87 -2.61 -16.65
CA ASN A 229 13.35 -2.17 -15.35
C ASN A 229 13.41 -0.64 -15.29
N ALA A 230 13.21 -0.08 -14.12
CA ALA A 230 13.15 1.36 -13.90
C ALA A 230 13.97 1.76 -12.67
N ASP A 231 14.66 2.89 -12.79
CA ASP A 231 15.35 3.56 -11.70
C ASP A 231 14.62 4.83 -11.32
N TYR A 232 14.65 5.14 -10.03
CA TYR A 232 14.06 6.36 -9.47
C TYR A 232 14.98 6.93 -8.42
N VAL A 233 15.15 8.25 -8.44
CA VAL A 233 15.74 9.02 -7.34
C VAL A 233 14.80 10.18 -7.04
N GLY A 234 14.42 10.34 -5.78
CA GLY A 234 13.52 11.39 -5.33
C GLY A 234 13.97 12.01 -4.03
N MET A 235 13.58 13.27 -3.84
CA MET A 235 13.79 14.02 -2.61
C MET A 235 12.45 14.59 -2.13
N GLU A 236 12.21 14.47 -0.84
CA GLU A 236 11.10 15.11 -0.12
C GLU A 236 11.68 16.11 0.88
N ALA A 237 11.12 17.31 0.93
CA ALA A 237 11.45 18.31 1.94
C ALA A 237 10.18 18.72 2.69
N LYS A 238 10.22 18.66 4.02
CA LYS A 238 9.13 19.09 4.91
C LYS A 238 9.59 20.29 5.71
N PHE A 239 8.78 21.33 5.70
CA PHE A 239 9.01 22.57 6.45
C PHE A 239 7.87 22.77 7.45
N GLY A 240 8.22 23.00 8.72
CA GLY A 240 7.30 23.39 9.79
C GLY A 240 7.58 24.86 10.20
N TRP A 241 6.55 25.60 10.59
CA TRP A 241 6.65 26.99 11.10
C TRP A 241 5.75 27.20 12.30
#